data_2689be050936a46cb3895ddc89daf73e
#
_entry.id   2689be050936a46cb3895ddc89daf73e
#
_cell.length_a   1.000
_cell.length_b   1.000
_cell.length_c   1.000
_cell.angle_alpha   90.00
_cell.angle_beta   90.00
_cell.angle_gamma   90.00
#
_symmetry.space_group_name_H-M   'P 1'
#
loop_
_entity.id
_entity.type
_entity.pdbx_description
1 polymer ?
#
loop_
_entity_poly.entity_id
_entity_poly.type
_entity_poly.pdbx_seq_one_letter_code
_entity_poly.pdbx_strand_id
1 'polypeptide(L)'
;MTKLVLEQAVDAKWVDKVFDDHRQRQYSRELLFSTVVELMSLVSLGLRPSLHAAARKMEGLSVSLAALYDKIKRTEPELLRALISGSAERLIPTVETLGHSSILPGWQLRIVDGNHLPATEKRLGALRNERGAARPGFSVVAYDPDLDLVVDLQPWEDAYASERVSVLPLLARACAGQLWMADRLYCTLPVLQACEDTGASFIVRQPSKHPRLVQESEWQDSGAVDSGTVREQIIEVTSGRRWRRVELSLQTANDSGDVVMWFWSNLPDTISAQQIADLYRRRWSIEGMFQRLESVLESEITSFGSPKAALLGFASAVLAYNVLSVLKRSVEQAHRETQPEGWEASIFHLAVHVRSDYQGLQIALPAENFPLEKTSQGLAERLLALARLIKPKSVAKSPRGAKVAKPKEWLEGKAARAHVSTARVLKAAKADKQA
;
A
#
# COMPACT_ATOMS: atom_id res chain seq x y z
N MET A 1 -1.11 -1.20 23.07
CA MET A 1 -1.84 -1.41 21.79
C MET A 1 -0.89 -1.78 20.65
N THR A 2 0.04 -0.91 20.24
CA THR A 2 0.93 -1.14 19.08
C THR A 2 1.67 -2.47 19.14
N LYS A 3 2.25 -2.83 20.31
CA LYS A 3 2.93 -4.11 20.51
C LYS A 3 1.99 -5.30 20.27
N LEU A 4 0.76 -5.26 20.79
CA LEU A 4 -0.23 -6.33 20.60
C LEU A 4 -0.58 -6.53 19.13
N VAL A 5 -0.79 -5.44 18.38
CA VAL A 5 -1.11 -5.52 16.95
C VAL A 5 0.10 -5.99 16.13
N LEU A 6 1.32 -5.52 16.47
CA LEU A 6 2.55 -5.99 15.84
C LEU A 6 2.75 -7.50 16.05
N GLU A 7 2.57 -8.00 17.26
CA GLU A 7 2.70 -9.42 17.56
C GLU A 7 1.63 -10.27 16.86
N GLN A 8 0.42 -9.74 16.69
CA GLN A 8 -0.61 -10.38 15.88
C GLN A 8 -0.23 -10.40 14.39
N ALA A 9 0.27 -9.29 13.86
CA ALA A 9 0.65 -9.17 12.46
C ALA A 9 1.91 -9.97 12.11
N VAL A 10 2.94 -9.91 12.96
CA VAL A 10 4.30 -10.39 12.67
C VAL A 10 4.93 -11.10 13.87
N ASP A 11 4.29 -12.15 14.35
CA ASP A 11 4.88 -13.07 15.30
C ASP A 11 6.23 -13.61 14.78
N ALA A 12 7.26 -13.63 15.62
CA ALA A 12 8.63 -13.98 15.20
C ALA A 12 8.71 -15.36 14.56
N LYS A 13 8.03 -16.36 15.12
CA LYS A 13 8.02 -17.73 14.58
C LYS A 13 7.35 -17.78 13.20
N TRP A 14 6.26 -17.03 13.02
CA TRP A 14 5.59 -16.93 11.74
C TRP A 14 6.46 -16.21 10.70
N VAL A 15 7.11 -15.11 11.06
CA VAL A 15 8.02 -14.39 10.14
C VAL A 15 9.18 -15.27 9.70
N ASP A 16 9.77 -16.05 10.61
CA ASP A 16 10.86 -16.96 10.27
C ASP A 16 10.36 -18.13 9.42
N LYS A 17 9.12 -18.61 9.64
CA LYS A 17 8.47 -19.58 8.76
C LYS A 17 8.23 -19.02 7.35
N VAL A 18 7.71 -17.80 7.23
CA VAL A 18 7.56 -17.12 5.93
C VAL A 18 8.90 -17.03 5.20
N PHE A 19 9.96 -16.72 5.92
CA PHE A 19 11.31 -16.72 5.37
C PHE A 19 11.70 -18.09 4.82
N ASP A 20 11.53 -19.13 5.60
CA ASP A 20 11.92 -20.49 5.20
C ASP A 20 11.09 -21.03 4.01
N ASP A 21 9.80 -20.68 3.97
CA ASP A 21 8.89 -21.11 2.89
C ASP A 21 9.16 -20.38 1.55
N HIS A 22 9.68 -19.13 1.59
CA HIS A 22 9.81 -18.28 0.39
C HIS A 22 11.24 -17.90 0.01
N ARG A 23 12.23 -18.23 0.83
CA ARG A 23 13.64 -17.99 0.48
C ARG A 23 14.08 -18.85 -0.69
N GLN A 24 14.88 -18.28 -1.58
CA GLN A 24 15.46 -19.02 -2.71
C GLN A 24 16.96 -19.29 -2.52
N ARG A 25 17.73 -18.26 -2.16
CA ARG A 25 19.21 -18.30 -2.08
C ARG A 25 19.74 -17.95 -0.70
N GLN A 26 18.91 -17.44 0.17
CA GLN A 26 19.29 -17.10 1.55
C GLN A 26 19.06 -18.26 2.48
N TYR A 27 19.77 -18.26 3.59
CA TYR A 27 19.56 -19.19 4.70
C TYR A 27 19.63 -18.43 6.03
N SER A 28 18.93 -18.94 7.03
CA SER A 28 19.04 -18.48 8.41
C SER A 28 20.24 -19.13 9.06
N ARG A 29 21.05 -18.32 9.72
CA ARG A 29 22.08 -18.75 10.67
C ARG A 29 21.80 -18.06 12.01
N GLU A 30 22.74 -17.28 12.50
CA GLU A 30 22.62 -16.51 13.73
C GLU A 30 21.63 -15.33 13.62
N LEU A 31 21.49 -14.72 12.44
CA LEU A 31 20.56 -13.62 12.19
C LEU A 31 19.24 -14.14 11.60
N LEU A 32 18.21 -14.20 12.43
CA LEU A 32 16.85 -14.55 12.02
C LEU A 32 16.22 -13.43 11.17
N PHE A 33 15.27 -13.79 10.31
CA PHE A 33 14.57 -12.80 9.51
C PHE A 33 13.59 -11.97 10.36
N SER A 34 12.99 -12.56 11.37
CA SER A 34 12.18 -11.87 12.36
C SER A 34 12.92 -10.71 13.03
N THR A 35 14.19 -10.90 13.39
CA THR A 35 15.04 -9.81 13.92
C THR A 35 15.24 -8.68 12.91
N VAL A 36 15.39 -9.00 11.62
CA VAL A 36 15.49 -7.98 10.57
C VAL A 36 14.19 -7.19 10.45
N VAL A 37 13.04 -7.87 10.42
CA VAL A 37 11.71 -7.25 10.36
C VAL A 37 11.46 -6.37 11.58
N GLU A 38 11.81 -6.82 12.77
CA GLU A 38 11.71 -6.03 14.02
C GLU A 38 12.52 -4.73 13.92
N LEU A 39 13.81 -4.83 13.58
CA LEU A 39 14.69 -3.66 13.44
C LEU A 39 14.16 -2.68 12.39
N MET A 40 13.67 -3.19 11.26
CA MET A 40 13.10 -2.37 10.19
C MET A 40 11.79 -1.70 10.63
N SER A 41 10.93 -2.40 11.37
CA SER A 41 9.69 -1.85 11.92
C SER A 41 9.96 -0.69 12.88
N LEU A 42 11.00 -0.77 13.72
CA LEU A 42 11.43 0.32 14.60
C LEU A 42 11.84 1.58 13.81
N VAL A 43 12.48 1.40 12.65
CA VAL A 43 12.84 2.52 11.77
C VAL A 43 11.61 3.08 11.08
N SER A 44 10.78 2.23 10.47
CA SER A 44 9.58 2.64 9.73
C SER A 44 8.56 3.37 10.61
N LEU A 45 8.42 2.97 11.86
CA LEU A 45 7.59 3.68 12.86
C LEU A 45 8.25 4.97 13.38
N GLY A 46 9.48 5.28 12.97
CA GLY A 46 10.23 6.45 13.47
C GLY A 46 10.66 6.33 14.94
N LEU A 47 10.67 5.13 15.51
CA LEU A 47 11.13 4.84 16.87
C LEU A 47 12.65 4.87 16.96
N ARG A 48 13.32 4.64 15.86
CA ARG A 48 14.77 4.76 15.69
C ARG A 48 15.11 5.52 14.41
N PRO A 49 16.07 6.44 14.43
CA PRO A 49 16.39 7.29 13.29
C PRO A 49 17.08 6.55 12.14
N SER A 50 17.56 5.33 12.35
CA SER A 50 18.22 4.52 11.34
C SER A 50 18.35 3.06 11.80
N LEU A 51 18.55 2.15 10.84
CA LEU A 51 18.85 0.75 11.10
C LEU A 51 20.10 0.58 12.00
N HIS A 52 21.12 1.40 11.78
CA HIS A 52 22.31 1.41 12.61
C HIS A 52 21.98 1.74 14.08
N ALA A 53 21.17 2.76 14.32
CA ALA A 53 20.73 3.14 15.65
C ALA A 53 19.83 2.07 16.31
N ALA A 54 18.97 1.43 15.51
CA ALA A 54 18.14 0.31 15.97
C ALA A 54 19.00 -0.87 16.41
N ALA A 55 19.92 -1.31 15.55
CA ALA A 55 20.81 -2.44 15.81
C ALA A 55 21.75 -2.23 17.02
N ARG A 56 22.26 -1.00 17.21
CA ARG A 56 23.11 -0.68 18.38
C ARG A 56 22.39 -0.76 19.73
N LYS A 57 21.08 -0.57 19.73
CA LYS A 57 20.27 -0.61 20.95
C LYS A 57 19.59 -1.96 21.19
N MET A 58 19.69 -2.87 20.23
CA MET A 58 19.16 -4.22 20.39
C MET A 58 20.15 -5.05 21.20
N GLU A 59 19.75 -5.43 22.42
CA GLU A 59 20.52 -6.35 23.25
C GLU A 59 20.52 -7.74 22.60
N GLY A 60 21.67 -8.42 22.64
CA GLY A 60 21.78 -9.79 22.12
C GLY A 60 21.86 -9.93 20.60
N LEU A 61 22.04 -8.83 19.84
CA LEU A 61 22.30 -8.95 18.40
C LEU A 61 23.64 -9.66 18.17
N SER A 62 23.59 -10.92 17.75
CA SER A 62 24.74 -11.84 17.62
C SER A 62 25.61 -11.58 16.41
N VAL A 63 25.22 -10.65 15.51
CA VAL A 63 25.90 -10.42 14.25
C VAL A 63 26.45 -9.00 14.11
N SER A 64 27.46 -8.84 13.26
CA SER A 64 27.98 -7.52 12.91
C SER A 64 26.98 -6.69 12.07
N LEU A 65 27.10 -5.36 12.15
CA LEU A 65 26.33 -4.45 11.29
C LEU A 65 26.49 -4.76 9.78
N ALA A 66 27.70 -5.15 9.38
CA ALA A 66 27.96 -5.54 7.99
C ALA A 66 27.12 -6.75 7.57
N ALA A 67 27.03 -7.78 8.42
CA ALA A 67 26.21 -8.97 8.16
C ALA A 67 24.73 -8.63 8.11
N LEU A 68 24.23 -7.73 8.99
CA LEU A 68 22.87 -7.23 8.96
C LEU A 68 22.54 -6.55 7.63
N TYR A 69 23.36 -5.59 7.21
CA TYR A 69 23.16 -4.88 5.92
C TYR A 69 23.27 -5.84 4.73
N ASP A 70 24.14 -6.85 4.79
CA ASP A 70 24.28 -7.85 3.75
C ASP A 70 23.02 -8.71 3.63
N LYS A 71 22.40 -9.11 4.73
CA LYS A 71 21.14 -9.86 4.72
C LYS A 71 20.03 -9.02 4.10
N ILE A 72 19.90 -7.76 4.48
CA ILE A 72 18.92 -6.82 3.94
C ILE A 72 19.09 -6.63 2.42
N LYS A 73 20.32 -6.46 1.94
CA LYS A 73 20.59 -6.31 0.51
C LYS A 73 20.29 -7.56 -0.34
N ARG A 74 20.15 -8.70 0.29
CA ARG A 74 19.85 -9.98 -0.37
C ARG A 74 18.38 -10.39 -0.24
N THR A 75 17.58 -9.70 0.59
CA THR A 75 16.15 -10.03 0.79
C THR A 75 15.41 -10.08 -0.54
N GLU A 76 14.77 -11.20 -0.79
CA GLU A 76 14.16 -11.48 -2.08
C GLU A 76 12.77 -10.83 -2.17
N PRO A 77 12.36 -10.29 -3.35
CA PRO A 77 11.09 -9.60 -3.51
C PRO A 77 9.86 -10.44 -3.13
N GLU A 78 9.85 -11.74 -3.49
CA GLU A 78 8.73 -12.64 -3.16
C GLU A 78 8.52 -12.82 -1.65
N LEU A 79 9.62 -12.78 -0.88
CA LEU A 79 9.56 -12.81 0.58
C LEU A 79 8.85 -11.57 1.14
N LEU A 80 9.08 -10.39 0.55
CA LEU A 80 8.40 -9.16 0.96
C LEU A 80 6.91 -9.22 0.67
N ARG A 81 6.53 -9.77 -0.47
CA ARG A 81 5.14 -9.99 -0.82
C ARG A 81 4.46 -10.91 0.19
N ALA A 82 5.05 -12.09 0.46
CA ALA A 82 4.51 -13.05 1.40
C ALA A 82 4.39 -12.47 2.83
N LEU A 83 5.34 -11.63 3.24
CA LEU A 83 5.29 -10.93 4.52
C LEU A 83 4.10 -9.99 4.60
N ILE A 84 3.83 -9.20 3.56
CA ILE A 84 2.73 -8.23 3.57
C ILE A 84 1.38 -8.91 3.45
N SER A 85 1.18 -9.79 2.47
CA SER A 85 -0.10 -10.50 2.30
C SER A 85 -0.45 -11.32 3.54
N GLY A 86 0.48 -12.11 4.05
CA GLY A 86 0.22 -12.93 5.24
C GLY A 86 0.03 -12.11 6.52
N SER A 87 0.72 -10.97 6.69
CA SER A 87 0.45 -10.08 7.82
C SER A 87 -0.95 -9.44 7.75
N ALA A 88 -1.40 -9.06 6.56
CA ALA A 88 -2.75 -8.55 6.34
C ALA A 88 -3.80 -9.63 6.65
N GLU A 89 -3.63 -10.85 6.13
CA GLU A 89 -4.52 -12.00 6.43
C GLU A 89 -4.66 -12.25 7.94
N ARG A 90 -3.60 -12.05 8.72
CA ARG A 90 -3.62 -12.18 10.18
C ARG A 90 -4.34 -11.03 10.89
N LEU A 91 -4.38 -9.83 10.28
CA LEU A 91 -5.04 -8.64 10.84
C LEU A 91 -6.53 -8.56 10.46
N ILE A 92 -6.92 -9.05 9.28
CA ILE A 92 -8.30 -8.97 8.75
C ILE A 92 -9.35 -9.42 9.78
N PRO A 93 -9.24 -10.60 10.43
CA PRO A 93 -10.25 -11.04 11.39
C PRO A 93 -10.40 -10.09 12.59
N THR A 94 -9.33 -9.42 13.01
CA THR A 94 -9.39 -8.42 14.07
C THR A 94 -10.11 -7.16 13.60
N VAL A 95 -9.83 -6.70 12.38
CA VAL A 95 -10.50 -5.53 11.77
C VAL A 95 -12.00 -5.80 11.60
N GLU A 96 -12.37 -6.98 11.11
CA GLU A 96 -13.76 -7.42 10.97
C GLU A 96 -14.48 -7.44 12.33
N THR A 97 -13.83 -7.96 13.37
CA THR A 97 -14.37 -7.98 14.74
C THR A 97 -14.54 -6.57 15.32
N LEU A 98 -13.63 -5.65 15.02
CA LEU A 98 -13.75 -4.24 15.41
C LEU A 98 -14.90 -3.53 14.65
N GLY A 99 -15.40 -4.12 13.59
CA GLY A 99 -16.45 -3.59 12.73
C GLY A 99 -15.92 -2.71 11.61
N HIS A 100 -16.45 -2.89 10.42
CA HIS A 100 -16.18 -2.06 9.24
C HIS A 100 -17.48 -1.81 8.46
N SER A 101 -17.48 -0.75 7.67
CA SER A 101 -18.57 -0.44 6.75
C SER A 101 -18.16 -0.93 5.37
N SER A 102 -18.87 -1.89 4.80
CA SER A 102 -18.64 -2.29 3.41
C SER A 102 -19.18 -1.21 2.48
N ILE A 103 -18.33 -0.71 1.58
CA ILE A 103 -18.69 0.27 0.54
C ILE A 103 -19.61 -0.38 -0.50
N LEU A 104 -19.37 -1.63 -0.84
CA LEU A 104 -20.21 -2.43 -1.73
C LEU A 104 -20.46 -3.81 -1.10
N PRO A 105 -21.61 -4.03 -0.45
CA PRO A 105 -21.91 -5.31 0.21
C PRO A 105 -21.80 -6.50 -0.75
N GLY A 106 -21.17 -7.57 -0.27
CA GLY A 106 -20.92 -8.78 -1.07
C GLY A 106 -19.65 -8.72 -1.94
N TRP A 107 -18.91 -7.61 -1.94
CA TRP A 107 -17.67 -7.44 -2.67
C TRP A 107 -16.51 -7.05 -1.77
N GLN A 108 -15.34 -7.60 -2.05
CA GLN A 108 -14.08 -7.16 -1.46
C GLN A 108 -13.39 -6.17 -2.41
N LEU A 109 -13.26 -4.93 -2.01
CA LEU A 109 -12.66 -3.91 -2.85
C LEU A 109 -11.13 -4.02 -2.82
N ARG A 110 -10.51 -3.83 -3.99
CA ARG A 110 -9.05 -3.79 -4.18
C ARG A 110 -8.71 -2.60 -5.06
N ILE A 111 -8.07 -1.60 -4.51
CA ILE A 111 -7.55 -0.48 -5.29
C ILE A 111 -6.09 -0.77 -5.60
N VAL A 112 -5.73 -0.66 -6.87
CA VAL A 112 -4.37 -0.92 -7.35
C VAL A 112 -3.74 0.35 -7.86
N ASP A 113 -2.51 0.59 -7.42
CA ASP A 113 -1.67 1.67 -7.95
C ASP A 113 -0.19 1.35 -7.76
N GLY A 114 0.67 1.99 -8.57
CA GLY A 114 2.11 1.88 -8.47
C GLY A 114 2.72 2.97 -7.57
N ASN A 115 3.60 2.57 -6.66
CA ASN A 115 4.40 3.51 -5.88
C ASN A 115 5.88 3.38 -6.24
N HIS A 116 6.44 4.41 -6.87
CA HIS A 116 7.86 4.49 -7.15
C HIS A 116 8.61 4.91 -5.89
N LEU A 117 9.63 4.12 -5.55
CA LEU A 117 10.50 4.48 -4.44
C LEU A 117 11.28 5.75 -4.77
N PRO A 118 11.52 6.62 -3.79
CA PRO A 118 12.21 7.89 -4.00
C PRO A 118 13.66 7.67 -4.44
N ALA A 119 14.26 8.74 -4.91
CA ALA A 119 15.67 8.72 -5.24
C ALA A 119 16.52 8.48 -3.98
N THR A 120 17.41 7.50 -4.06
CA THR A 120 18.37 7.18 -3.00
C THR A 120 19.70 7.91 -3.17
N GLU A 121 20.47 7.99 -2.09
CA GLU A 121 21.84 8.47 -2.14
C GLU A 121 22.70 7.55 -3.02
N LYS A 122 23.59 8.14 -3.84
CA LYS A 122 24.49 7.40 -4.75
C LYS A 122 25.67 6.76 -4.01
N ARG A 123 25.40 5.98 -2.98
CA ARG A 123 26.43 5.29 -2.17
C ARG A 123 27.06 4.12 -2.89
N LEU A 124 26.33 3.50 -3.82
CA LEU A 124 26.85 2.39 -4.62
C LEU A 124 27.84 2.92 -5.67
N GLY A 125 29.00 2.28 -5.80
CA GLY A 125 30.09 2.73 -6.66
C GLY A 125 29.64 2.94 -8.11
N ALA A 126 28.85 2.03 -8.67
CA ALA A 126 28.32 2.12 -10.04
C ALA A 126 27.39 3.31 -10.29
N LEU A 127 26.80 3.90 -9.23
CA LEU A 127 25.87 5.04 -9.36
C LEU A 127 26.56 6.40 -9.26
N ARG A 128 27.83 6.46 -8.84
CA ARG A 128 28.52 7.72 -8.54
C ARG A 128 28.70 8.61 -9.78
N ASN A 129 28.85 8.01 -10.95
CA ASN A 129 29.04 8.71 -12.22
C ASN A 129 27.73 9.04 -12.94
N GLU A 130 26.57 8.55 -12.42
CA GLU A 130 25.26 8.84 -13.02
C GLU A 130 24.82 10.27 -12.70
N ARG A 131 24.35 11.02 -13.72
CA ARG A 131 23.87 12.40 -13.54
C ARG A 131 22.46 12.44 -12.93
N GLY A 132 21.60 11.50 -13.31
CA GLY A 132 20.23 11.41 -12.83
C GLY A 132 20.14 10.92 -11.39
N ALA A 133 19.04 11.20 -10.69
CA ALA A 133 18.77 10.66 -9.37
C ALA A 133 18.52 9.13 -9.44
N ALA A 134 19.10 8.36 -8.52
CA ALA A 134 19.03 6.90 -8.53
C ALA A 134 17.73 6.40 -7.91
N ARG A 135 16.86 5.75 -8.69
CA ARG A 135 15.63 5.09 -8.23
C ARG A 135 15.88 3.61 -7.96
N PRO A 136 15.69 3.13 -6.72
CA PRO A 136 16.00 1.75 -6.34
C PRO A 136 14.95 0.73 -6.77
N GLY A 137 13.73 1.16 -7.13
CA GLY A 137 12.66 0.27 -7.55
C GLY A 137 11.29 0.90 -7.42
N PHE A 138 10.25 0.08 -7.55
CA PHE A 138 8.87 0.46 -7.28
C PHE A 138 8.06 -0.76 -6.80
N SER A 139 6.85 -0.54 -6.30
CA SER A 139 5.93 -1.61 -5.92
C SER A 139 4.53 -1.30 -6.43
N VAL A 140 3.87 -2.30 -7.02
CA VAL A 140 2.42 -2.23 -7.25
C VAL A 140 1.72 -2.72 -6.00
N VAL A 141 0.80 -1.94 -5.47
CA VAL A 141 0.14 -2.16 -4.18
C VAL A 141 -1.34 -2.47 -4.40
N ALA A 142 -1.88 -3.46 -3.70
CA ALA A 142 -3.30 -3.72 -3.59
C ALA A 142 -3.80 -3.27 -2.20
N TYR A 143 -4.65 -2.26 -2.19
CA TYR A 143 -5.21 -1.64 -1.00
C TYR A 143 -6.70 -1.93 -0.88
N ASP A 144 -7.14 -2.34 0.30
CA ASP A 144 -8.56 -2.52 0.63
C ASP A 144 -9.07 -1.29 1.39
N PRO A 145 -9.94 -0.47 0.79
CA PRO A 145 -10.44 0.75 1.43
C PRO A 145 -11.46 0.50 2.55
N ASP A 146 -12.14 -0.65 2.57
CA ASP A 146 -13.09 -1.01 3.62
C ASP A 146 -12.36 -1.37 4.91
N LEU A 147 -11.24 -2.06 4.77
CA LEU A 147 -10.40 -2.49 5.88
C LEU A 147 -9.35 -1.42 6.26
N ASP A 148 -9.07 -0.46 5.38
CA ASP A 148 -7.94 0.50 5.46
C ASP A 148 -6.59 -0.25 5.58
N LEU A 149 -6.41 -1.34 4.81
CA LEU A 149 -5.23 -2.19 4.82
C LEU A 149 -4.61 -2.33 3.41
N VAL A 150 -3.30 -2.37 3.34
CA VAL A 150 -2.59 -2.92 2.18
C VAL A 150 -2.62 -4.45 2.31
N VAL A 151 -3.31 -5.11 1.39
CA VAL A 151 -3.57 -6.56 1.46
C VAL A 151 -2.61 -7.40 0.62
N ASP A 152 -1.97 -6.81 -0.38
CA ASP A 152 -0.90 -7.45 -1.16
C ASP A 152 -0.02 -6.38 -1.79
N LEU A 153 1.19 -6.73 -2.18
CA LEU A 153 2.08 -5.89 -2.96
C LEU A 153 2.97 -6.73 -3.87
N GLN A 154 3.35 -6.15 -5.02
CA GLN A 154 4.30 -6.75 -5.94
C GLN A 154 5.52 -5.83 -6.08
N PRO A 155 6.67 -6.18 -5.45
CA PRO A 155 7.87 -5.37 -5.53
C PRO A 155 8.67 -5.64 -6.81
N TRP A 156 9.27 -4.59 -7.37
CA TRP A 156 10.10 -4.62 -8.56
C TRP A 156 11.40 -3.88 -8.36
N GLU A 157 12.53 -4.53 -8.64
CA GLU A 157 13.85 -3.92 -8.52
C GLU A 157 14.14 -2.90 -9.65
N ASP A 158 13.58 -3.11 -10.84
CA ASP A 158 13.73 -2.19 -11.96
C ASP A 158 12.66 -1.09 -11.91
N ALA A 159 13.06 0.12 -11.54
CA ALA A 159 12.18 1.28 -11.45
C ALA A 159 11.53 1.70 -12.79
N TYR A 160 11.97 1.13 -13.93
CA TYR A 160 11.41 1.38 -15.26
C TYR A 160 10.67 0.19 -15.84
N ALA A 161 10.43 -0.86 -15.06
CA ALA A 161 9.54 -1.92 -15.48
C ALA A 161 8.10 -1.36 -15.67
N SER A 162 7.39 -1.93 -16.63
CA SER A 162 6.02 -1.48 -16.93
C SER A 162 5.05 -1.90 -15.83
N GLU A 163 4.36 -0.96 -15.20
CA GLU A 163 3.33 -1.24 -14.19
C GLU A 163 2.21 -2.14 -14.73
N ARG A 164 1.89 -2.03 -16.04
CA ARG A 164 0.90 -2.90 -16.71
C ARG A 164 1.28 -4.37 -16.69
N VAL A 165 2.57 -4.66 -16.74
CA VAL A 165 3.11 -6.04 -16.62
C VAL A 165 3.26 -6.39 -15.15
N SER A 166 3.68 -5.43 -14.34
CA SER A 166 3.98 -5.62 -12.93
C SER A 166 2.75 -5.94 -12.08
N VAL A 167 1.55 -5.56 -12.51
CA VAL A 167 0.28 -5.87 -11.82
C VAL A 167 -0.18 -7.31 -12.05
N LEU A 168 0.22 -7.97 -13.14
CA LEU A 168 -0.29 -9.30 -13.51
C LEU A 168 -0.08 -10.37 -12.41
N PRO A 169 1.06 -10.43 -11.69
CA PRO A 169 1.21 -11.36 -10.58
C PRO A 169 0.26 -11.12 -9.41
N LEU A 170 -0.23 -9.89 -9.20
CA LEU A 170 -1.30 -9.61 -8.23
C LEU A 170 -2.64 -10.13 -8.73
N LEU A 171 -2.99 -9.82 -9.98
CA LEU A 171 -4.24 -10.25 -10.60
C LEU A 171 -4.35 -11.78 -10.74
N ALA A 172 -3.24 -12.49 -10.95
CA ALA A 172 -3.22 -13.95 -10.98
C ALA A 172 -3.70 -14.60 -9.67
N ARG A 173 -3.79 -13.84 -8.58
CA ARG A 173 -4.29 -14.28 -7.26
C ARG A 173 -5.68 -13.70 -6.94
N ALA A 174 -6.25 -12.94 -7.85
CA ALA A 174 -7.60 -12.44 -7.72
C ALA A 174 -8.60 -13.60 -7.76
N CYS A 175 -9.79 -13.40 -7.23
CA CYS A 175 -10.84 -14.42 -7.21
C CYS A 175 -12.23 -13.77 -7.29
N ALA A 176 -13.24 -14.62 -7.52
CA ALA A 176 -14.63 -14.20 -7.50
C ALA A 176 -14.99 -13.49 -6.19
N GLY A 177 -15.85 -12.47 -6.27
CA GLY A 177 -16.23 -11.62 -5.14
C GLY A 177 -15.26 -10.46 -4.88
N GLN A 178 -14.14 -10.37 -5.61
CA GLN A 178 -13.25 -9.20 -5.55
C GLN A 178 -13.58 -8.20 -6.67
N LEU A 179 -13.55 -6.91 -6.32
CA LEU A 179 -13.67 -5.79 -7.25
C LEU A 179 -12.36 -5.00 -7.27
N TRP A 180 -11.67 -5.05 -8.40
CA TRP A 180 -10.40 -4.37 -8.62
C TRP A 180 -10.60 -3.02 -9.30
N MET A 181 -10.13 -1.96 -8.66
CA MET A 181 -10.22 -0.58 -9.19
C MET A 181 -8.83 -0.05 -9.50
N ALA A 182 -8.64 0.47 -10.71
CA ALA A 182 -7.36 0.99 -11.15
C ALA A 182 -7.51 2.25 -12.01
N ASP A 183 -6.41 2.97 -12.18
CA ASP A 183 -6.36 4.15 -13.03
C ASP A 183 -6.32 3.79 -14.53
N ARG A 184 -6.30 4.82 -15.39
CA ARG A 184 -6.26 4.68 -16.86
C ARG A 184 -5.03 3.95 -17.40
N LEU A 185 -3.94 3.88 -16.61
CA LEU A 185 -2.72 3.18 -17.03
C LEU A 185 -2.97 1.68 -17.18
N TYR A 186 -3.83 1.12 -16.34
CA TYR A 186 -4.15 -0.31 -16.32
C TYR A 186 -5.25 -0.72 -17.32
N CYS A 187 -5.87 0.22 -18.05
CA CYS A 187 -6.89 -0.07 -19.05
C CYS A 187 -6.26 -0.66 -20.33
N THR A 188 -5.82 -1.89 -20.26
CA THR A 188 -5.24 -2.69 -21.35
C THR A 188 -5.86 -4.07 -21.39
N LEU A 189 -6.02 -4.67 -22.60
CA LEU A 189 -6.64 -5.99 -22.71
C LEU A 189 -5.97 -7.06 -21.82
N PRO A 190 -4.63 -7.18 -21.77
CA PRO A 190 -4.00 -8.18 -20.89
C PRO A 190 -4.35 -8.02 -19.42
N VAL A 191 -4.45 -6.79 -18.91
CA VAL A 191 -4.78 -6.52 -17.51
C VAL A 191 -6.24 -6.86 -17.21
N LEU A 192 -7.17 -6.37 -18.05
CA LEU A 192 -8.60 -6.57 -17.86
C LEU A 192 -8.99 -8.04 -18.00
N GLN A 193 -8.41 -8.73 -18.99
CA GLN A 193 -8.61 -10.17 -19.20
C GLN A 193 -8.04 -10.99 -18.04
N ALA A 194 -6.83 -10.68 -17.58
CA ALA A 194 -6.23 -11.38 -16.44
C ALA A 194 -7.10 -11.25 -15.17
N CYS A 195 -7.73 -10.10 -14.95
CA CYS A 195 -8.66 -9.94 -13.83
C CYS A 195 -9.92 -10.78 -14.02
N GLU A 196 -10.56 -10.71 -15.19
CA GLU A 196 -11.80 -11.44 -15.48
C GLU A 196 -11.59 -12.95 -15.52
N ASP A 197 -10.44 -13.44 -16.02
CA ASP A 197 -10.10 -14.88 -16.09
C ASP A 197 -10.04 -15.54 -14.71
N THR A 198 -9.82 -14.79 -13.65
CA THR A 198 -9.88 -15.27 -12.26
C THR A 198 -11.28 -15.22 -11.64
N GLY A 199 -12.27 -14.78 -12.39
CA GLY A 199 -13.63 -14.55 -11.90
C GLY A 199 -13.81 -13.25 -11.09
N ALA A 200 -12.77 -12.43 -11.01
CA ALA A 200 -12.85 -11.12 -10.35
C ALA A 200 -13.50 -10.07 -11.26
N SER A 201 -14.00 -9.02 -10.64
CA SER A 201 -14.55 -7.86 -11.36
C SER A 201 -13.59 -6.69 -11.32
N PHE A 202 -13.78 -5.76 -12.26
CA PHE A 202 -12.97 -4.56 -12.34
C PHE A 202 -13.78 -3.30 -12.62
N ILE A 203 -13.26 -2.15 -12.20
CA ILE A 203 -13.60 -0.80 -12.68
C ILE A 203 -12.29 -0.11 -13.01
N VAL A 204 -12.08 0.23 -14.28
CA VAL A 204 -10.84 0.88 -14.74
C VAL A 204 -11.18 2.11 -15.58
N ARG A 205 -10.50 3.22 -15.31
CA ARG A 205 -10.69 4.44 -16.10
C ARG A 205 -10.14 4.24 -17.52
N GLN A 206 -10.92 4.63 -18.51
CA GLN A 206 -10.51 4.60 -19.90
C GLN A 206 -9.49 5.72 -20.21
N PRO A 207 -8.35 5.43 -20.85
CA PRO A 207 -7.43 6.43 -21.39
C PRO A 207 -7.94 7.00 -22.73
N SER A 208 -7.37 8.11 -23.19
CA SER A 208 -7.63 8.65 -24.54
C SER A 208 -7.30 7.64 -25.65
N LYS A 209 -6.22 6.88 -25.49
CA LYS A 209 -5.85 5.76 -26.37
C LYS A 209 -6.20 4.44 -25.66
N HIS A 210 -7.45 4.02 -25.79
CA HIS A 210 -7.96 2.79 -25.21
C HIS A 210 -7.78 1.57 -26.15
N PRO A 211 -7.93 0.33 -25.67
CA PRO A 211 -7.98 -0.85 -26.53
C PRO A 211 -9.06 -0.72 -27.62
N ARG A 212 -8.79 -1.30 -28.80
CA ARG A 212 -9.70 -1.21 -29.95
C ARG A 212 -11.02 -1.88 -29.64
N LEU A 213 -12.11 -1.16 -29.88
CA LEU A 213 -13.47 -1.67 -29.84
C LEU A 213 -13.85 -2.26 -31.21
N VAL A 214 -14.59 -3.37 -31.19
CA VAL A 214 -15.14 -4.02 -32.39
C VAL A 214 -16.59 -3.62 -32.58
N GLN A 215 -17.35 -3.53 -31.48
CA GLN A 215 -18.75 -3.15 -31.47
C GLN A 215 -19.06 -2.32 -30.23
N GLU A 216 -19.98 -1.35 -30.38
CA GLU A 216 -20.54 -0.53 -29.32
C GLU A 216 -22.06 -0.51 -29.46
N SER A 217 -22.80 -0.68 -28.35
CA SER A 217 -24.24 -0.43 -28.35
C SER A 217 -24.55 1.06 -28.30
N GLU A 218 -25.81 1.43 -28.49
CA GLU A 218 -26.22 2.80 -28.20
C GLU A 218 -26.08 3.13 -26.73
N TRP A 219 -25.87 4.43 -26.46
CA TRP A 219 -25.81 4.95 -25.09
C TRP A 219 -27.21 4.94 -24.46
N GLN A 220 -27.28 4.45 -23.24
CA GLN A 220 -28.46 4.46 -22.40
C GLN A 220 -28.25 5.46 -21.25
N ASP A 221 -29.22 6.35 -21.06
CA ASP A 221 -29.20 7.26 -19.91
C ASP A 221 -29.43 6.45 -18.62
N SER A 222 -28.56 6.65 -17.66
CA SER A 222 -28.60 5.98 -16.35
C SER A 222 -28.89 6.97 -15.21
N GLY A 223 -29.22 8.23 -15.52
CA GLY A 223 -29.56 9.25 -14.53
C GLY A 223 -28.38 10.04 -14.01
N ALA A 224 -28.43 10.49 -12.75
CA ALA A 224 -27.43 11.40 -12.19
C ALA A 224 -26.86 10.86 -10.86
N VAL A 225 -25.66 11.35 -10.54
CA VAL A 225 -24.98 11.26 -9.25
C VAL A 225 -24.62 12.68 -8.78
N ASP A 226 -24.14 12.84 -7.55
CA ASP A 226 -23.78 14.16 -6.99
C ASP A 226 -22.77 14.94 -7.86
N SER A 227 -21.89 14.23 -8.58
CA SER A 227 -20.83 14.83 -9.37
C SER A 227 -21.21 15.10 -10.84
N GLY A 228 -22.34 14.58 -11.34
CA GLY A 228 -22.75 14.76 -12.73
C GLY A 228 -23.80 13.78 -13.23
N THR A 229 -23.93 13.67 -14.53
CA THR A 229 -24.86 12.75 -15.21
C THR A 229 -24.13 11.49 -15.68
N VAL A 230 -24.83 10.36 -15.65
CA VAL A 230 -24.27 9.04 -15.97
C VAL A 230 -25.07 8.42 -17.13
N ARG A 231 -24.35 7.86 -18.10
CA ARG A 231 -24.91 6.99 -19.14
C ARG A 231 -23.99 5.79 -19.36
N GLU A 232 -24.54 4.73 -19.90
CA GLU A 232 -23.77 3.51 -20.16
C GLU A 232 -24.06 2.92 -21.54
N GLN A 233 -23.12 2.11 -22.02
CA GLN A 233 -23.25 1.27 -23.20
C GLN A 233 -22.48 -0.02 -23.00
N ILE A 234 -22.81 -1.04 -23.82
CA ILE A 234 -22.04 -2.27 -23.89
C ILE A 234 -21.01 -2.13 -25.01
N ILE A 235 -19.78 -2.50 -24.73
CA ILE A 235 -18.68 -2.51 -25.67
C ILE A 235 -18.20 -3.94 -25.90
N GLU A 236 -17.77 -4.25 -27.13
CA GLU A 236 -17.07 -5.48 -27.46
C GLU A 236 -15.66 -5.16 -27.94
N VAL A 237 -14.67 -5.85 -27.36
CA VAL A 237 -13.26 -5.67 -27.66
C VAL A 237 -12.75 -6.76 -28.62
N THR A 238 -11.58 -6.58 -29.20
CA THR A 238 -11.00 -7.45 -30.22
C THR A 238 -10.85 -8.92 -29.81
N SER A 239 -10.91 -9.23 -28.53
CA SER A 239 -10.92 -10.61 -28.00
C SER A 239 -12.31 -11.26 -27.95
N GLY A 240 -13.37 -10.56 -28.41
CA GLY A 240 -14.75 -11.01 -28.32
C GLY A 240 -15.39 -10.88 -26.94
N ARG A 241 -14.69 -10.29 -25.97
CA ARG A 241 -15.25 -10.02 -24.64
C ARG A 241 -16.13 -8.79 -24.68
N ARG A 242 -17.20 -8.83 -23.88
CA ARG A 242 -18.18 -7.76 -23.77
C ARG A 242 -18.16 -7.19 -22.36
N TRP A 243 -18.02 -5.86 -22.27
CA TRP A 243 -17.95 -5.12 -21.02
C TRP A 243 -18.87 -3.91 -21.04
N ARG A 244 -19.14 -3.37 -19.88
CA ARG A 244 -19.88 -2.12 -19.70
C ARG A 244 -18.89 -0.96 -19.83
N ARG A 245 -19.31 0.08 -20.56
CA ARG A 245 -18.61 1.35 -20.61
C ARG A 245 -19.53 2.41 -20.03
N VAL A 246 -19.14 2.96 -18.88
CA VAL A 246 -19.89 3.99 -18.15
C VAL A 246 -19.24 5.34 -18.42
N GLU A 247 -20.06 6.34 -18.79
CA GLU A 247 -19.65 7.72 -18.92
C GLU A 247 -20.21 8.53 -17.76
N LEU A 248 -19.34 9.32 -17.11
CA LEU A 248 -19.70 10.33 -16.13
C LEU A 248 -19.37 11.71 -16.70
N SER A 249 -20.41 12.49 -17.02
CA SER A 249 -20.29 13.89 -17.40
C SER A 249 -20.32 14.74 -16.15
N LEU A 250 -19.20 15.37 -15.80
CA LEU A 250 -19.01 16.12 -14.56
C LEU A 250 -19.68 17.50 -14.65
N GLN A 251 -20.32 17.94 -13.58
CA GLN A 251 -20.85 19.32 -13.47
C GLN A 251 -19.74 20.37 -13.43
N THR A 252 -18.58 19.99 -12.85
CA THR A 252 -17.40 20.86 -12.76
C THR A 252 -16.18 20.02 -13.14
N ALA A 253 -15.30 20.59 -13.96
CA ALA A 253 -14.05 19.92 -14.34
C ALA A 253 -13.26 19.47 -13.10
N ASN A 254 -12.67 18.27 -13.15
CA ASN A 254 -11.80 17.78 -12.10
C ASN A 254 -10.45 18.53 -12.06
N ASP A 255 -9.58 18.23 -11.10
CA ASP A 255 -8.25 18.83 -10.96
C ASP A 255 -7.34 18.66 -12.21
N SER A 256 -7.63 17.69 -13.06
CA SER A 256 -6.92 17.45 -14.32
C SER A 256 -7.55 18.17 -15.52
N GLY A 257 -8.66 18.90 -15.32
CA GLY A 257 -9.41 19.59 -16.36
C GLY A 257 -10.37 18.70 -17.15
N ASP A 258 -10.58 17.44 -16.75
CA ASP A 258 -11.53 16.57 -17.42
C ASP A 258 -12.96 16.96 -17.04
N VAL A 259 -13.82 17.10 -18.03
CA VAL A 259 -15.27 17.32 -17.89
C VAL A 259 -16.08 16.03 -18.12
N VAL A 260 -15.45 15.01 -18.69
CA VAL A 260 -16.06 13.70 -18.94
C VAL A 260 -15.06 12.62 -18.55
N MET A 261 -15.53 11.59 -17.89
CA MET A 261 -14.76 10.41 -17.52
C MET A 261 -15.46 9.15 -18.02
N TRP A 262 -14.70 8.21 -18.56
CA TRP A 262 -15.20 6.89 -18.96
C TRP A 262 -14.57 5.78 -18.13
N PHE A 263 -15.40 4.80 -17.76
CA PHE A 263 -14.97 3.62 -17.01
C PHE A 263 -15.36 2.35 -17.75
N TRP A 264 -14.48 1.37 -17.76
CA TRP A 264 -14.78 0.02 -18.23
C TRP A 264 -14.97 -0.90 -17.02
N SER A 265 -15.97 -1.78 -17.12
CA SER A 265 -16.32 -2.70 -16.03
C SER A 265 -16.94 -3.98 -16.56
N ASN A 266 -16.66 -5.11 -15.90
CA ASN A 266 -17.34 -6.39 -16.09
C ASN A 266 -18.33 -6.69 -14.94
N LEU A 267 -18.66 -5.71 -14.11
CA LEU A 267 -19.65 -5.87 -13.04
C LEU A 267 -21.03 -6.25 -13.63
N PRO A 268 -21.80 -7.10 -12.93
CA PRO A 268 -23.13 -7.49 -13.37
C PRO A 268 -24.10 -6.30 -13.36
N ASP A 269 -25.22 -6.43 -14.08
CA ASP A 269 -26.25 -5.39 -14.20
C ASP A 269 -26.96 -5.07 -12.86
N THR A 270 -26.83 -5.95 -11.85
CA THR A 270 -27.29 -5.68 -10.48
C THR A 270 -26.58 -4.50 -9.82
N ILE A 271 -25.39 -4.13 -10.32
CA ILE A 271 -24.66 -2.92 -9.91
C ILE A 271 -24.92 -1.84 -10.98
N SER A 272 -25.60 -0.78 -10.59
CA SER A 272 -25.98 0.28 -11.54
C SER A 272 -24.76 1.08 -12.04
N ALA A 273 -24.90 1.78 -13.16
CA ALA A 273 -23.85 2.64 -13.70
C ALA A 273 -23.51 3.80 -12.76
N GLN A 274 -24.50 4.32 -12.01
CA GLN A 274 -24.27 5.33 -10.97
C GLN A 274 -23.38 4.78 -9.86
N GLN A 275 -23.65 3.55 -9.38
CA GLN A 275 -22.80 2.90 -8.38
C GLN A 275 -21.37 2.72 -8.89
N ILE A 276 -21.18 2.34 -10.17
CA ILE A 276 -19.84 2.22 -10.77
C ILE A 276 -19.12 3.58 -10.77
N ALA A 277 -19.80 4.66 -11.14
CA ALA A 277 -19.22 6.01 -11.13
C ALA A 277 -18.85 6.48 -9.72
N ASP A 278 -19.70 6.24 -8.72
CA ASP A 278 -19.45 6.58 -7.32
C ASP A 278 -18.34 5.73 -6.69
N LEU A 279 -18.30 4.42 -6.98
CA LEU A 279 -17.24 3.53 -6.52
C LEU A 279 -15.87 3.99 -7.03
N TYR A 280 -15.77 4.42 -8.29
CA TYR A 280 -14.49 4.87 -8.84
C TYR A 280 -13.91 6.07 -8.07
N ARG A 281 -14.73 6.92 -7.48
CA ARG A 281 -14.26 8.03 -6.62
C ARG A 281 -13.44 7.54 -5.42
N ARG A 282 -13.71 6.32 -4.94
CA ARG A 282 -12.96 5.71 -3.83
C ARG A 282 -11.52 5.36 -4.21
N ARG A 283 -11.21 5.23 -5.51
CA ARG A 283 -9.82 4.97 -5.96
C ARG A 283 -8.81 5.96 -5.37
N TRP A 284 -9.21 7.21 -5.20
CA TRP A 284 -8.31 8.24 -4.63
C TRP A 284 -7.87 7.96 -3.19
N SER A 285 -8.51 7.05 -2.48
CA SER A 285 -8.12 6.69 -1.12
C SER A 285 -6.72 6.08 -1.05
N ILE A 286 -6.26 5.38 -2.12
CA ILE A 286 -4.89 4.84 -2.19
C ILE A 286 -3.83 5.94 -2.22
N GLU A 287 -4.11 7.07 -2.87
CA GLU A 287 -3.19 8.23 -2.88
C GLU A 287 -3.04 8.81 -1.47
N GLY A 288 -4.14 8.86 -0.71
CA GLY A 288 -4.11 9.23 0.70
C GLY A 288 -3.33 8.22 1.56
N MET A 289 -3.38 6.94 1.22
CA MET A 289 -2.58 5.89 1.88
C MET A 289 -1.09 6.11 1.57
N PHE A 290 -0.68 6.29 0.31
CA PHE A 290 0.72 6.59 -0.04
C PHE A 290 1.23 7.87 0.62
N GLN A 291 0.41 8.92 0.67
CA GLN A 291 0.78 10.15 1.37
C GLN A 291 1.04 9.90 2.86
N ARG A 292 0.29 9.00 3.51
CA ARG A 292 0.53 8.62 4.90
C ARG A 292 1.80 7.81 5.07
N LEU A 293 2.11 6.90 4.15
CA LEU A 293 3.39 6.17 4.13
C LEU A 293 4.58 7.14 4.05
N GLU A 294 4.49 8.15 3.18
CA GLU A 294 5.56 9.13 2.96
C GLU A 294 5.69 10.12 4.12
N SER A 295 4.57 10.64 4.63
CA SER A 295 4.58 11.75 5.59
C SER A 295 4.58 11.35 7.07
N VAL A 296 4.17 10.12 7.38
CA VAL A 296 4.03 9.63 8.76
C VAL A 296 5.02 8.54 9.08
N LEU A 297 5.31 7.69 8.10
CA LEU A 297 6.20 6.55 8.23
C LEU A 297 7.48 6.79 7.43
N GLU A 298 8.59 6.23 7.89
CA GLU A 298 9.88 6.35 7.20
C GLU A 298 9.93 5.36 6.01
N SER A 299 8.97 5.51 5.06
CA SER A 299 8.94 4.66 3.86
C SER A 299 10.06 4.96 2.87
N GLU A 300 10.69 6.11 3.02
CA GLU A 300 11.71 6.65 2.12
C GLU A 300 13.09 6.67 2.77
N ILE A 301 13.66 5.49 2.99
CA ILE A 301 15.00 5.37 3.61
C ILE A 301 16.07 5.62 2.53
N THR A 302 16.40 6.87 2.29
CA THR A 302 17.35 7.32 1.23
C THR A 302 18.72 6.68 1.32
N SER A 303 19.14 6.23 2.50
CA SER A 303 20.41 5.51 2.70
C SER A 303 20.40 4.07 2.15
N PHE A 304 19.25 3.51 1.80
CA PHE A 304 19.13 2.19 1.19
C PHE A 304 19.24 2.27 -0.33
N GLY A 305 20.46 2.47 -0.84
CA GLY A 305 20.72 2.57 -2.27
C GLY A 305 20.59 1.25 -3.05
N SER A 306 20.60 0.09 -2.39
CA SER A 306 20.39 -1.22 -3.02
C SER A 306 18.90 -1.46 -3.26
N PRO A 307 18.45 -1.91 -4.47
CA PRO A 307 17.04 -2.14 -4.77
C PRO A 307 16.31 -2.98 -3.73
N LYS A 308 16.82 -4.14 -3.39
CA LYS A 308 16.20 -5.05 -2.41
C LYS A 308 16.11 -4.45 -1.00
N ALA A 309 17.12 -3.68 -0.58
CA ALA A 309 17.08 -3.02 0.73
C ALA A 309 16.02 -1.91 0.77
N ALA A 310 15.90 -1.13 -0.29
CA ALA A 310 14.88 -0.08 -0.40
C ALA A 310 13.47 -0.67 -0.43
N LEU A 311 13.27 -1.76 -1.17
CA LEU A 311 12.00 -2.49 -1.22
C LEU A 311 11.61 -3.09 0.15
N LEU A 312 12.59 -3.62 0.90
CA LEU A 312 12.34 -4.07 2.29
C LEU A 312 11.95 -2.90 3.19
N GLY A 313 12.60 -1.74 3.05
CA GLY A 313 12.22 -0.52 3.77
C GLY A 313 10.78 -0.13 3.50
N PHE A 314 10.37 -0.10 2.22
CA PHE A 314 9.00 0.18 1.82
C PHE A 314 8.01 -0.85 2.38
N ALA A 315 8.29 -2.16 2.24
CA ALA A 315 7.44 -3.21 2.80
C ALA A 315 7.28 -3.09 4.33
N SER A 316 8.35 -2.72 5.03
CA SER A 316 8.29 -2.49 6.49
C SER A 316 7.43 -1.29 6.86
N ALA A 317 7.43 -0.23 6.04
CA ALA A 317 6.53 0.91 6.24
C ALA A 317 5.08 0.54 5.94
N VAL A 318 4.81 -0.27 4.92
CA VAL A 318 3.47 -0.83 4.65
C VAL A 318 2.97 -1.66 5.83
N LEU A 319 3.82 -2.51 6.41
CA LEU A 319 3.49 -3.26 7.61
C LEU A 319 3.14 -2.34 8.78
N ALA A 320 3.95 -1.31 9.02
CA ALA A 320 3.69 -0.32 10.06
C ALA A 320 2.39 0.46 9.80
N TYR A 321 2.06 0.76 8.55
CA TYR A 321 0.80 1.36 8.15
C TYR A 321 -0.39 0.47 8.53
N ASN A 322 -0.36 -0.82 8.18
CA ASN A 322 -1.42 -1.77 8.52
C ASN A 322 -1.64 -1.85 10.04
N VAL A 323 -0.56 -1.86 10.82
CA VAL A 323 -0.66 -1.83 12.30
C VAL A 323 -1.33 -0.55 12.78
N LEU A 324 -0.94 0.62 12.26
CA LEU A 324 -1.55 1.90 12.66
C LEU A 324 -3.01 2.01 12.22
N SER A 325 -3.39 1.41 11.10
CA SER A 325 -4.79 1.35 10.64
C SER A 325 -5.68 0.54 11.59
N VAL A 326 -5.19 -0.60 12.11
CA VAL A 326 -5.90 -1.36 13.15
C VAL A 326 -6.03 -0.54 14.44
N LEU A 327 -5.00 0.18 14.84
CA LEU A 327 -5.06 1.08 16.01
C LEU A 327 -6.07 2.22 15.79
N LYS A 328 -6.05 2.85 14.62
CA LYS A 328 -7.01 3.88 14.23
C LYS A 328 -8.44 3.37 14.37
N ARG A 329 -8.74 2.22 13.77
CA ARG A 329 -10.06 1.59 13.86
C ARG A 329 -10.47 1.24 15.29
N SER A 330 -9.53 0.75 16.09
CA SER A 330 -9.79 0.45 17.50
C SER A 330 -10.20 1.69 18.29
N VAL A 331 -9.55 2.84 18.03
CA VAL A 331 -9.88 4.11 18.67
C VAL A 331 -11.22 4.65 18.16
N GLU A 332 -11.49 4.61 16.86
CA GLU A 332 -12.74 5.03 16.27
C GLU A 332 -13.92 4.23 16.83
N GLN A 333 -13.78 2.91 16.89
CA GLN A 333 -14.81 2.04 17.42
C GLN A 333 -15.02 2.22 18.93
N ALA A 334 -13.95 2.42 19.70
CA ALA A 334 -14.03 2.63 21.15
C ALA A 334 -14.77 3.93 21.53
N HIS A 335 -14.75 4.92 20.64
CA HIS A 335 -15.35 6.24 20.87
C HIS A 335 -16.56 6.53 19.98
N ARG A 336 -17.06 5.55 19.24
CA ARG A 336 -18.15 5.71 18.27
C ARG A 336 -19.41 6.37 18.87
N GLU A 337 -19.77 6.02 20.09
CA GLU A 337 -20.97 6.56 20.76
C GLU A 337 -20.77 7.96 21.36
N THR A 338 -19.51 8.36 21.57
CA THR A 338 -19.17 9.61 22.28
C THR A 338 -18.67 10.72 21.34
N GLN A 339 -18.41 10.39 20.08
CA GLN A 339 -17.94 11.33 19.07
C GLN A 339 -19.02 11.58 18.02
N PRO A 340 -19.00 12.76 17.35
CA PRO A 340 -19.91 13.04 16.23
C PRO A 340 -19.80 12.01 15.12
N GLU A 341 -20.88 11.79 14.38
CA GLU A 341 -20.87 10.98 13.17
C GLU A 341 -19.80 11.46 12.17
N GLY A 342 -19.05 10.53 11.59
CA GLY A 342 -17.95 10.84 10.68
C GLY A 342 -16.65 11.31 11.36
N TRP A 343 -16.56 11.25 12.68
CA TRP A 343 -15.30 11.53 13.38
C TRP A 343 -14.24 10.46 13.00
N GLU A 344 -13.04 10.93 12.66
CA GLU A 344 -11.92 10.07 12.31
C GLU A 344 -10.70 10.34 13.21
N ALA A 345 -10.04 9.28 13.63
CA ALA A 345 -8.74 9.38 14.27
C ALA A 345 -7.63 9.63 13.22
N SER A 346 -6.63 10.39 13.60
CA SER A 346 -5.49 10.73 12.75
C SER A 346 -4.37 9.70 12.91
N ILE A 347 -3.97 9.03 11.84
CA ILE A 347 -2.79 8.14 11.83
C ILE A 347 -1.53 8.92 12.23
N PHE A 348 -1.38 10.18 11.82
CA PHE A 348 -0.27 11.02 12.23
C PHE A 348 -0.18 11.18 13.75
N HIS A 349 -1.28 11.57 14.39
CA HIS A 349 -1.30 11.74 15.85
C HIS A 349 -1.12 10.40 16.58
N LEU A 350 -1.69 9.32 16.05
CA LEU A 350 -1.46 7.98 16.60
C LEU A 350 0.01 7.58 16.52
N ALA A 351 0.68 7.83 15.40
CA ALA A 351 2.11 7.55 15.24
C ALA A 351 2.95 8.40 16.21
N VAL A 352 2.61 9.67 16.44
CA VAL A 352 3.27 10.52 17.43
C VAL A 352 3.11 9.95 18.83
N HIS A 353 1.91 9.52 19.21
CA HIS A 353 1.68 8.89 20.52
C HIS A 353 2.46 7.58 20.67
N VAL A 354 2.46 6.71 19.65
CA VAL A 354 3.24 5.48 19.63
C VAL A 354 4.73 5.76 19.87
N ARG A 355 5.28 6.79 19.21
CA ARG A 355 6.69 7.20 19.38
C ARG A 355 6.97 7.67 20.79
N SER A 356 6.12 8.51 21.35
CA SER A 356 6.26 9.06 22.71
C SER A 356 6.15 7.97 23.77
N ASP A 357 5.14 7.11 23.69
CA ASP A 357 4.91 6.03 24.65
C ASP A 357 6.03 4.99 24.59
N TYR A 358 6.52 4.63 23.39
CA TYR A 358 7.63 3.69 23.25
C TYR A 358 8.90 4.22 23.91
N GLN A 359 9.21 5.49 23.81
CA GLN A 359 10.34 6.11 24.47
C GLN A 359 10.18 6.07 26.00
N GLY A 360 8.97 6.35 26.51
CA GLY A 360 8.65 6.29 27.93
C GLY A 360 8.72 4.86 28.48
N LEU A 361 8.17 3.88 27.76
CA LEU A 361 8.18 2.47 28.18
C LEU A 361 9.59 1.86 28.24
N GLN A 362 10.50 2.27 27.38
CA GLN A 362 11.90 1.81 27.42
C GLN A 362 12.65 2.25 28.70
N ILE A 363 12.15 3.30 29.36
CA ILE A 363 12.73 3.79 30.62
C ILE A 363 12.09 3.09 31.83
N ALA A 364 10.84 2.63 31.71
CA ALA A 364 10.00 2.28 32.86
C ALA A 364 9.67 0.78 33.01
N LEU A 365 9.68 -0.04 31.95
CA LEU A 365 9.17 -1.42 32.00
C LEU A 365 10.02 -2.42 31.20
N PRO A 366 10.37 -3.60 31.79
CA PRO A 366 10.95 -4.71 31.03
C PRO A 366 9.95 -5.27 30.02
N ALA A 367 10.47 -5.75 28.89
CA ALA A 367 9.68 -6.20 27.72
C ALA A 367 8.78 -7.45 27.95
N GLU A 368 8.85 -8.08 29.12
CA GLU A 368 8.38 -9.46 29.34
C GLU A 368 6.91 -9.63 29.78
N ASN A 369 6.14 -8.55 30.00
CA ASN A 369 4.88 -8.64 30.73
C ASN A 369 3.58 -8.43 29.95
N PHE A 370 3.55 -8.66 28.61
CA PHE A 370 2.29 -8.61 27.89
C PHE A 370 1.93 -10.00 27.35
N PRO A 371 0.96 -10.71 27.95
CA PRO A 371 0.51 -11.98 27.41
C PRO A 371 -0.10 -11.79 26.03
N LEU A 372 0.30 -12.65 25.08
CA LEU A 372 -0.27 -12.70 23.74
C LEU A 372 -1.73 -13.13 23.79
N GLU A 373 -2.57 -12.41 23.08
CA GLU A 373 -3.95 -12.83 22.86
C GLU A 373 -3.99 -13.97 21.84
N LYS A 374 -4.66 -15.05 22.18
CA LYS A 374 -4.70 -16.27 21.36
C LYS A 374 -5.74 -16.20 20.23
N THR A 375 -6.69 -15.28 20.33
CA THR A 375 -7.81 -15.15 19.38
C THR A 375 -7.98 -13.72 18.90
N SER A 376 -8.45 -13.53 17.67
CA SER A 376 -8.79 -12.20 17.13
C SER A 376 -9.85 -11.50 17.97
N GLN A 377 -10.83 -12.25 18.49
CA GLN A 377 -11.86 -11.73 19.38
C GLN A 377 -11.25 -11.16 20.68
N GLY A 378 -10.42 -11.93 21.38
CA GLY A 378 -9.74 -11.48 22.60
C GLY A 378 -8.83 -10.28 22.34
N LEU A 379 -8.11 -10.27 21.21
CA LEU A 379 -7.31 -9.11 20.80
C LEU A 379 -8.17 -7.87 20.57
N ALA A 380 -9.30 -7.99 19.85
CA ALA A 380 -10.20 -6.88 19.60
C ALA A 380 -10.80 -6.30 20.89
N GLU A 381 -11.26 -7.14 21.80
CA GLU A 381 -11.78 -6.73 23.12
C GLU A 381 -10.73 -5.98 23.93
N ARG A 382 -9.50 -6.48 23.95
CA ARG A 382 -8.39 -5.83 24.66
C ARG A 382 -7.98 -4.50 24.03
N LEU A 383 -7.95 -4.43 22.68
CA LEU A 383 -7.71 -3.18 21.96
C LEU A 383 -8.78 -2.13 22.26
N LEU A 384 -10.06 -2.50 22.28
CA LEU A 384 -11.17 -1.62 22.63
C LEU A 384 -11.05 -1.11 24.08
N ALA A 385 -10.73 -2.00 25.04
CA ALA A 385 -10.54 -1.61 26.42
C ALA A 385 -9.40 -0.57 26.57
N LEU A 386 -8.26 -0.77 25.91
CA LEU A 386 -7.14 0.16 25.92
C LEU A 386 -7.45 1.46 25.14
N ALA A 387 -8.15 1.35 24.02
CA ALA A 387 -8.52 2.50 23.18
C ALA A 387 -9.46 3.48 23.91
N ARG A 388 -10.35 2.98 24.79
CA ARG A 388 -11.21 3.85 25.62
C ARG A 388 -10.41 4.78 26.55
N LEU A 389 -9.18 4.45 26.86
CA LEU A 389 -8.29 5.30 27.68
C LEU A 389 -7.67 6.46 26.88
N ILE A 390 -7.69 6.40 25.55
CA ILE A 390 -7.16 7.45 24.69
C ILE A 390 -8.15 8.63 24.66
N LYS A 391 -7.65 9.84 24.90
CA LYS A 391 -8.47 11.06 24.78
C LYS A 391 -8.75 11.36 23.31
N PRO A 392 -10.01 11.34 22.83
CA PRO A 392 -10.33 11.52 21.40
C PRO A 392 -9.74 12.79 20.78
N LYS A 393 -9.75 13.90 21.52
CA LYS A 393 -9.16 15.18 21.07
C LYS A 393 -7.66 15.11 20.74
N SER A 394 -6.90 14.20 21.38
CA SER A 394 -5.45 14.07 21.14
C SER A 394 -5.12 13.36 19.83
N VAL A 395 -6.07 12.62 19.26
CA VAL A 395 -5.89 11.84 18.03
C VAL A 395 -6.87 12.25 16.92
N ALA A 396 -7.68 13.28 17.15
CA ALA A 396 -8.64 13.76 16.18
C ALA A 396 -7.95 14.25 14.91
N LYS A 397 -8.54 13.94 13.75
CA LYS A 397 -8.11 14.45 12.45
C LYS A 397 -8.45 15.94 12.36
N SER A 398 -7.46 16.76 12.02
CA SER A 398 -7.71 18.18 11.77
C SER A 398 -8.48 18.37 10.45
N PRO A 399 -9.48 19.29 10.40
CA PRO A 399 -10.15 19.63 9.15
C PRO A 399 -9.14 20.09 8.10
N ARG A 400 -9.28 19.61 6.86
CA ARG A 400 -8.45 20.11 5.77
C ARG A 400 -8.94 21.51 5.38
N GLY A 401 -8.02 22.46 5.32
CA GLY A 401 -8.27 23.76 4.70
C GLY A 401 -8.53 23.62 3.19
N ALA A 402 -9.06 24.67 2.56
CA ALA A 402 -9.26 24.73 1.12
C ALA A 402 -7.94 24.40 0.39
N LYS A 403 -8.03 23.57 -0.66
CA LYS A 403 -6.87 23.20 -1.48
C LYS A 403 -6.39 24.44 -2.25
N VAL A 404 -5.18 24.89 -1.94
CA VAL A 404 -4.54 25.97 -2.70
C VAL A 404 -3.89 25.35 -3.95
N ALA A 405 -4.27 25.85 -5.13
CA ALA A 405 -3.67 25.41 -6.39
C ALA A 405 -2.16 25.76 -6.39
N LYS A 406 -1.31 24.79 -6.65
CA LYS A 406 0.13 25.01 -6.78
C LYS A 406 0.42 25.72 -8.10
N PRO A 407 1.31 26.74 -8.13
CA PRO A 407 1.69 27.41 -9.37
C PRO A 407 2.26 26.39 -10.39
N LYS A 408 1.91 26.54 -11.68
CA LYS A 408 2.39 25.64 -12.78
C LYS A 408 3.92 25.54 -12.82
N GLU A 409 4.61 26.65 -12.63
CA GLU A 409 6.08 26.73 -12.60
C GLU A 409 6.73 25.83 -11.54
N TRP A 410 6.01 25.59 -10.42
CA TRP A 410 6.51 24.68 -9.39
C TRP A 410 6.50 23.21 -9.82
N LEU A 411 5.60 22.83 -10.72
CA LEU A 411 5.51 21.47 -11.29
C LEU A 411 6.61 21.26 -12.35
N GLU A 412 6.90 22.24 -13.20
CA GLU A 412 7.88 22.15 -14.27
C GLU A 412 9.32 22.03 -13.75
N GLY A 413 9.71 22.82 -12.77
CA GLY A 413 11.05 22.81 -12.20
C GLY A 413 11.45 21.51 -11.47
N LYS A 414 10.48 20.75 -10.91
CA LYS A 414 10.73 19.44 -10.26
C LYS A 414 10.57 18.25 -11.20
N ALA A 415 9.75 18.37 -12.23
CA ALA A 415 9.55 17.31 -13.23
C ALA A 415 10.76 17.06 -14.12
N ALA A 416 11.67 18.04 -14.21
CA ALA A 416 12.86 17.99 -15.08
C ALA A 416 14.05 17.20 -14.51
N ARG A 417 13.95 16.58 -13.33
CA ARG A 417 15.05 15.75 -12.82
C ARG A 417 15.05 14.39 -13.51
N ALA A 418 16.02 14.18 -14.40
CA ALA A 418 16.28 12.86 -14.94
C ALA A 418 16.56 11.86 -13.81
N HIS A 419 15.93 10.69 -13.88
CA HIS A 419 16.16 9.59 -12.96
C HIS A 419 16.84 8.44 -13.70
N VAL A 420 17.55 7.57 -12.98
CA VAL A 420 18.13 6.34 -13.51
C VAL A 420 17.63 5.14 -12.69
N SER A 421 17.33 4.02 -13.35
CA SER A 421 16.99 2.78 -12.64
C SER A 421 18.27 2.17 -12.07
N THR A 422 18.35 2.08 -10.75
CA THR A 422 19.48 1.50 -10.03
C THR A 422 19.74 0.06 -10.47
N ALA A 423 18.69 -0.75 -10.64
CA ALA A 423 18.82 -2.14 -11.08
C ALA A 423 19.46 -2.25 -12.46
N ARG A 424 19.09 -1.38 -13.42
CA ARG A 424 19.66 -1.36 -14.78
C ARG A 424 21.14 -0.98 -14.76
N VAL A 425 21.50 0.07 -13.99
CA VAL A 425 22.90 0.50 -13.85
C VAL A 425 23.76 -0.59 -13.22
N LEU A 426 23.27 -1.25 -12.16
CA LEU A 426 24.01 -2.35 -11.52
C LEU A 426 24.15 -3.57 -12.44
N LYS A 427 23.14 -3.86 -13.28
CA LYS A 427 23.21 -4.95 -14.27
C LYS A 427 24.26 -4.64 -15.34
N ALA A 428 24.27 -3.42 -15.88
CA ALA A 428 25.27 -2.99 -16.86
C ALA A 428 26.69 -3.08 -16.27
N ALA A 429 26.92 -2.51 -15.09
CA ALA A 429 28.23 -2.55 -14.42
C ALA A 429 28.72 -3.96 -14.06
N LYS A 430 27.84 -4.97 -13.98
CA LYS A 430 28.23 -6.38 -13.82
C LYS A 430 28.65 -6.98 -15.15
N ALA A 431 27.95 -6.68 -16.23
CA ALA A 431 28.28 -7.16 -17.58
C ALA A 431 29.66 -6.64 -18.01
N ASP A 432 29.95 -5.34 -17.76
CA ASP A 432 31.27 -4.71 -18.07
C ASP A 432 32.44 -5.31 -17.28
N LYS A 433 32.19 -5.95 -16.13
CA LYS A 433 33.24 -6.62 -15.35
C LYS A 433 33.48 -8.07 -15.78
N GLN A 434 32.58 -8.64 -16.56
CA GLN A 434 32.68 -10.03 -17.07
C GLN A 434 33.16 -10.07 -18.53
N ALA A 435 33.15 -8.93 -19.22
CA ALA A 435 33.77 -8.70 -20.52
C ALA A 435 35.21 -8.28 -20.34
#